data_29581cad607b44d71cdc6f698d55ab32
#
_entry.id   29581cad607b44d71cdc6f698d55ab32
#
_cell.length_a   1.000
_cell.length_b   1.000
_cell.length_c   1.000
_cell.angle_alpha   90.00
_cell.angle_beta   90.00
_cell.angle_gamma   90.00
#
_symmetry.space_group_name_H-M   'P 1'
#
loop_
_entity.id
_entity.type
_entity.pdbx_description
1 polymer ?
#
loop_
_entity_poly.entity_id
_entity_poly.type
_entity_poly.pdbx_seq_one_letter_code
_entity_poly.pdbx_strand_id
1 'polypeptide(L)'
;MDLATLLGLIITLGFIVGAIISGGPLGLFINVPSLLIVIGGSVAVVLMQFTLAQFFGAFKVGMKAFFHKSVDAGQLIEQAGVLANIARKEGMMALESQEIENPFLNKGIQLCVDGHPPDLVRKMLSKDISLTIQRHELGQRIFSALGNIAPAMGMIGTLIGLVQMLANMEDPKTIGPAMAVALLTTLYGAIIANAFALPIADKLALRSQEEKTNRTLILETISGIQEGMNPRVLEELLKAFLPESKRTTEGGDEE
;
A
#
# COMPACT_ATOMS: atom_id res chain seq x y z
N MET A 1 -1.50 4.23 13.25
CA MET A 1 -0.86 2.91 13.03
C MET A 1 -1.97 1.93 12.69
N ASP A 2 -1.76 1.10 11.71
CA ASP A 2 -2.73 0.04 11.38
C ASP A 2 -2.48 -1.18 12.29
N LEU A 3 -3.23 -1.24 13.38
CA LEU A 3 -3.12 -2.30 14.40
C LEU A 3 -3.35 -3.70 13.80
N ALA A 4 -4.27 -3.83 12.83
CA ALA A 4 -4.57 -5.12 12.21
C ALA A 4 -3.37 -5.68 11.43
N THR A 5 -2.66 -4.83 10.68
CA THR A 5 -1.46 -5.25 9.92
C THR A 5 -0.32 -5.65 10.86
N LEU A 6 -0.09 -4.88 11.92
CA LEU A 6 0.97 -5.19 12.88
C LEU A 6 0.66 -6.48 13.67
N LEU A 7 -0.57 -6.60 14.18
CA LEU A 7 -1.01 -7.81 14.89
C LEU A 7 -0.98 -9.04 14.00
N GLY A 8 -1.45 -8.93 12.75
CA GLY A 8 -1.40 -10.03 11.78
C GLY A 8 0.03 -10.52 11.52
N LEU A 9 0.97 -9.60 11.34
CA LEU A 9 2.37 -9.95 11.15
C LEU A 9 2.97 -10.63 12.37
N ILE A 10 2.76 -10.08 13.58
CA ILE A 10 3.26 -10.63 14.83
C ILE A 10 2.68 -12.04 15.09
N ILE A 11 1.38 -12.22 14.88
CA ILE A 11 0.70 -13.50 15.07
C ILE A 11 1.21 -14.54 14.07
N THR A 12 1.34 -14.18 12.79
CA THR A 12 1.86 -15.08 11.75
C THR A 12 3.28 -15.54 12.08
N LEU A 13 4.18 -14.60 12.42
CA LEU A 13 5.54 -14.95 12.82
C LEU A 13 5.57 -15.75 14.12
N GLY A 14 4.72 -15.41 15.07
CA GLY A 14 4.60 -16.13 16.34
C GLY A 14 4.21 -17.59 16.14
N PHE A 15 3.26 -17.89 15.25
CA PHE A 15 2.90 -19.27 14.92
C PHE A 15 4.01 -20.02 14.21
N ILE A 16 4.68 -19.37 13.22
CA ILE A 16 5.79 -20.00 12.49
C ILE A 16 6.96 -20.31 13.45
N VAL A 17 7.37 -19.34 14.25
CA VAL A 17 8.48 -19.50 15.23
C VAL A 17 8.08 -20.50 16.32
N GLY A 18 6.84 -20.44 16.82
CA GLY A 18 6.32 -21.38 17.79
C GLY A 18 6.34 -22.82 17.30
N ALA A 19 5.92 -23.06 16.04
CA ALA A 19 6.00 -24.37 15.41
C ALA A 19 7.45 -24.88 15.28
N ILE A 20 8.36 -23.98 14.89
CA ILE A 20 9.81 -24.30 14.79
C ILE A 20 10.38 -24.71 16.13
N ILE A 21 10.14 -23.92 17.19
CA ILE A 21 10.65 -24.19 18.54
C ILE A 21 10.07 -25.51 19.11
N SER A 22 8.80 -25.81 18.81
CA SER A 22 8.14 -27.05 19.24
C SER A 22 8.74 -28.29 18.56
N GLY A 23 9.32 -28.14 17.35
CA GLY A 23 9.94 -29.23 16.59
C GLY A 23 11.42 -29.47 16.85
N GLY A 24 12.15 -28.51 17.48
CA GLY A 24 13.57 -28.66 17.75
C GLY A 24 14.33 -27.33 17.91
N PRO A 25 15.66 -27.38 18.04
CA PRO A 25 16.45 -26.17 18.20
C PRO A 25 16.44 -25.30 16.93
N LEU A 26 16.30 -23.98 17.11
CA LEU A 26 16.27 -22.98 16.03
C LEU A 26 17.45 -23.07 15.06
N GLY A 27 18.61 -23.52 15.54
CA GLY A 27 19.80 -23.67 14.70
C GLY A 27 19.63 -24.62 13.51
N LEU A 28 18.73 -25.60 13.60
CA LEU A 28 18.41 -26.51 12.47
C LEU A 28 17.73 -25.78 11.31
N PHE A 29 17.07 -24.68 11.60
CA PHE A 29 16.35 -23.86 10.61
C PHE A 29 17.16 -22.67 10.11
N ILE A 30 18.45 -22.60 10.40
CA ILE A 30 19.37 -21.58 9.90
C ILE A 30 20.41 -22.25 9.01
N ASN A 31 20.32 -21.99 7.70
CA ASN A 31 21.24 -22.52 6.71
C ASN A 31 21.74 -21.40 5.80
N VAL A 32 23.02 -21.06 5.88
CA VAL A 32 23.62 -19.93 5.16
C VAL A 32 23.51 -20.08 3.63
N PRO A 33 23.84 -21.24 3.02
CA PRO A 33 23.63 -21.45 1.59
C PRO A 33 22.18 -21.20 1.15
N SER A 34 21.20 -21.69 1.90
CA SER A 34 19.77 -21.49 1.62
C SER A 34 19.36 -20.02 1.68
N LEU A 35 19.86 -19.26 2.67
CA LEU A 35 19.61 -17.82 2.80
C LEU A 35 20.22 -17.05 1.63
N LEU A 36 21.41 -17.38 1.20
CA LEU A 36 22.06 -16.74 0.04
C LEU A 36 21.28 -16.99 -1.25
N ILE A 37 20.83 -18.21 -1.49
CA ILE A 37 20.03 -18.54 -2.68
C ILE A 37 18.72 -17.76 -2.66
N VAL A 38 17.97 -17.81 -1.58
CA VAL A 38 16.62 -17.24 -1.56
C VAL A 38 16.66 -15.74 -1.39
N ILE A 39 17.30 -15.21 -0.35
CA ILE A 39 17.33 -13.75 -0.10
C ILE A 39 18.21 -13.07 -1.14
N GLY A 40 19.47 -13.52 -1.28
CA GLY A 40 20.41 -12.94 -2.23
C GLY A 40 19.89 -13.02 -3.67
N GLY A 41 19.44 -14.21 -4.08
CA GLY A 41 18.88 -14.44 -5.41
C GLY A 41 17.63 -13.61 -5.68
N SER A 42 16.68 -13.57 -4.74
CA SER A 42 15.45 -12.77 -4.91
C SER A 42 15.76 -11.28 -5.02
N VAL A 43 16.61 -10.74 -4.16
CA VAL A 43 17.03 -9.32 -4.22
C VAL A 43 17.74 -9.04 -5.53
N ALA A 44 18.66 -9.90 -5.98
CA ALA A 44 19.35 -9.71 -7.25
C ALA A 44 18.40 -9.67 -8.46
N VAL A 45 17.43 -10.59 -8.52
CA VAL A 45 16.44 -10.62 -9.61
C VAL A 45 15.53 -9.40 -9.56
N VAL A 46 15.09 -8.94 -8.38
CA VAL A 46 14.31 -7.71 -8.25
C VAL A 46 15.14 -6.50 -8.68
N LEU A 47 16.43 -6.43 -8.36
CA LEU A 47 17.32 -5.36 -8.82
C LEU A 47 17.49 -5.34 -10.34
N MET A 48 17.37 -6.47 -11.03
CA MET A 48 17.35 -6.51 -12.50
C MET A 48 16.09 -5.90 -13.11
N GLN A 49 14.98 -5.89 -12.37
CA GLN A 49 13.68 -5.38 -12.85
C GLN A 49 13.47 -3.90 -12.57
N PHE A 50 14.15 -3.33 -11.57
CA PHE A 50 13.96 -1.97 -11.09
C PHE A 50 15.30 -1.23 -10.97
N THR A 51 15.26 0.10 -11.04
CA THR A 51 16.46 0.92 -10.78
C THR A 51 16.81 0.90 -9.28
N LEU A 52 18.11 1.10 -8.95
CA LEU A 52 18.55 1.18 -7.56
C LEU A 52 17.78 2.21 -6.74
N ALA A 53 17.51 3.38 -7.34
CA ALA A 53 16.73 4.43 -6.68
C ALA A 53 15.29 4.00 -6.35
N GLN A 54 14.64 3.26 -7.26
CA GLN A 54 13.31 2.71 -7.06
C GLN A 54 13.31 1.63 -5.97
N PHE A 55 14.30 0.73 -6.01
CA PHE A 55 14.45 -0.34 -5.03
C PHE A 55 14.60 0.20 -3.60
N PHE A 56 15.53 1.13 -3.37
CA PHE A 56 15.70 1.73 -2.04
C PHE A 56 14.52 2.62 -1.65
N GLY A 57 13.88 3.29 -2.62
CA GLY A 57 12.66 4.05 -2.40
C GLY A 57 11.50 3.18 -1.90
N ALA A 58 11.41 1.93 -2.35
CA ALA A 58 10.37 0.99 -1.95
C ALA A 58 10.35 0.71 -0.43
N PHE A 59 11.49 0.70 0.23
CA PHE A 59 11.55 0.53 1.70
C PHE A 59 10.82 1.67 2.43
N LYS A 60 10.98 2.93 1.98
CA LYS A 60 10.24 4.08 2.53
C LYS A 60 8.74 3.95 2.26
N VAL A 61 8.38 3.45 1.09
CA VAL A 61 6.97 3.21 0.72
C VAL A 61 6.41 2.06 1.55
N GLY A 62 7.16 0.96 1.73
CA GLY A 62 6.75 -0.17 2.58
C GLY A 62 6.45 0.22 4.02
N MET A 63 7.22 1.14 4.59
CA MET A 63 6.93 1.67 5.93
C MET A 63 5.58 2.40 6.01
N LYS A 64 5.11 3.02 4.92
CA LYS A 64 3.79 3.66 4.88
C LYS A 64 2.63 2.65 5.01
N ALA A 65 2.84 1.37 4.67
CA ALA A 65 1.84 0.33 4.91
C ALA A 65 1.47 0.23 6.40
N PHE A 66 2.43 0.50 7.29
CA PHE A 66 2.27 0.40 8.75
C PHE A 66 1.89 1.73 9.41
N PHE A 67 2.38 2.86 8.89
CA PHE A 67 2.31 4.18 9.55
C PHE A 67 1.45 5.22 8.81
N HIS A 68 0.49 4.79 8.01
CA HIS A 68 -0.40 5.72 7.31
C HIS A 68 -1.58 6.13 8.19
N LYS A 69 -1.87 7.45 8.25
CA LYS A 69 -3.09 8.02 8.83
C LYS A 69 -4.05 8.30 7.66
N SER A 70 -5.08 7.49 7.50
CA SER A 70 -6.12 7.76 6.49
C SER A 70 -6.95 8.97 6.91
N VAL A 71 -7.25 9.84 5.96
CA VAL A 71 -8.22 10.93 6.15
C VAL A 71 -9.61 10.34 6.00
N ASP A 72 -10.52 10.61 6.95
CA ASP A 72 -11.90 10.13 6.86
C ASP A 72 -12.65 10.90 5.76
N ALA A 73 -13.27 10.15 4.83
CA ALA A 73 -14.04 10.74 3.75
C ALA A 73 -15.26 11.54 4.28
N GLY A 74 -15.84 11.15 5.43
CA GLY A 74 -16.92 11.90 6.07
C GLY A 74 -16.48 13.31 6.47
N GLN A 75 -15.31 13.45 7.11
CA GLN A 75 -14.74 14.76 7.46
C GLN A 75 -14.45 15.63 6.23
N LEU A 76 -14.01 15.01 5.13
CA LEU A 76 -13.79 15.74 3.87
C LEU A 76 -15.09 16.25 3.28
N ILE A 77 -16.18 15.49 3.37
CA ILE A 77 -17.51 15.93 2.87
C ILE A 77 -18.05 17.07 3.72
N GLU A 78 -17.96 17.00 5.04
CA GLU A 78 -18.37 18.07 5.94
C GLU A 78 -17.58 19.36 5.64
N GLN A 79 -16.26 19.25 5.51
CA GLN A 79 -15.40 20.38 5.13
C GLN A 79 -15.76 20.94 3.76
N ALA A 80 -16.10 20.07 2.79
CA ALA A 80 -16.56 20.48 1.47
C ALA A 80 -17.84 21.31 1.53
N GLY A 81 -18.82 20.91 2.35
CA GLY A 81 -20.05 21.65 2.57
C GLY A 81 -19.82 23.03 3.17
N VAL A 82 -18.94 23.14 4.16
CA VAL A 82 -18.55 24.42 4.76
C VAL A 82 -17.91 25.34 3.73
N LEU A 83 -16.91 24.85 2.97
CA LEU A 83 -16.22 25.64 1.94
C LEU A 83 -17.16 26.07 0.82
N ALA A 84 -18.07 25.21 0.37
CA ALA A 84 -19.08 25.54 -0.63
C ALA A 84 -20.04 26.64 -0.15
N ASN A 85 -20.45 26.62 1.13
CA ASN A 85 -21.27 27.65 1.72
C ASN A 85 -20.55 29.02 1.76
N ILE A 86 -19.28 29.05 2.16
CA ILE A 86 -18.47 30.27 2.20
C ILE A 86 -18.28 30.81 0.77
N ALA A 87 -17.89 29.97 -0.18
CA ALA A 87 -17.70 30.38 -1.57
C ALA A 87 -18.97 31.00 -2.16
N ARG A 88 -20.16 30.43 -1.83
CA ARG A 88 -21.45 30.93 -2.32
C ARG A 88 -21.89 32.24 -1.69
N LYS A 89 -21.62 32.46 -0.39
CA LYS A 89 -22.08 33.66 0.36
C LYS A 89 -21.12 34.84 0.24
N GLU A 90 -19.83 34.56 0.30
CA GLU A 90 -18.77 35.55 0.44
C GLU A 90 -17.87 35.63 -0.80
N GLY A 91 -18.05 34.68 -1.73
CA GLY A 91 -17.26 34.62 -2.95
C GLY A 91 -16.02 33.76 -2.81
N MET A 92 -15.41 33.42 -3.97
CA MET A 92 -14.25 32.52 -4.04
C MET A 92 -13.03 33.03 -3.26
N MET A 93 -12.83 34.37 -3.21
CA MET A 93 -11.72 34.99 -2.50
C MET A 93 -11.76 34.76 -1.00
N ALA A 94 -12.94 34.57 -0.40
CA ALA A 94 -13.07 34.31 1.04
C ALA A 94 -12.48 32.95 1.45
N LEU A 95 -12.28 32.03 0.52
CA LEU A 95 -11.65 30.73 0.77
C LEU A 95 -10.15 30.84 1.06
N GLU A 96 -9.48 31.92 0.64
CA GLU A 96 -8.04 32.13 0.91
C GLU A 96 -7.74 32.23 2.41
N SER A 97 -8.69 32.76 3.19
CA SER A 97 -8.52 32.92 4.64
C SER A 97 -8.84 31.67 5.46
N GLN A 98 -9.32 30.58 4.80
CA GLN A 98 -9.73 29.36 5.49
C GLN A 98 -8.53 28.47 5.77
N GLU A 99 -8.46 27.95 7.00
CA GLU A 99 -7.43 26.99 7.39
C GLU A 99 -7.80 25.60 6.88
N ILE A 100 -7.08 25.10 5.86
CA ILE A 100 -7.31 23.82 5.22
C ILE A 100 -6.15 22.87 5.50
N GLU A 101 -6.38 21.89 6.38
CA GLU A 101 -5.35 20.92 6.78
C GLU A 101 -4.90 20.00 5.63
N ASN A 102 -5.81 19.67 4.72
CA ASN A 102 -5.48 18.76 3.61
C ASN A 102 -4.72 19.50 2.50
N PRO A 103 -3.44 19.12 2.22
CA PRO A 103 -2.61 19.86 1.27
C PRO A 103 -3.14 19.81 -0.17
N PHE A 104 -3.82 18.72 -0.56
CA PHE A 104 -4.36 18.57 -1.90
C PHE A 104 -5.62 19.43 -2.09
N LEU A 105 -6.49 19.49 -1.09
CA LEU A 105 -7.65 20.38 -1.07
C LEU A 105 -7.21 21.85 -1.08
N ASN A 106 -6.26 22.20 -0.21
CA ASN A 106 -5.70 23.56 -0.15
C ASN A 106 -5.14 24.00 -1.51
N LYS A 107 -4.34 23.14 -2.16
CA LYS A 107 -3.81 23.39 -3.50
C LYS A 107 -4.91 23.66 -4.51
N GLY A 108 -5.99 22.87 -4.48
CA GLY A 108 -7.12 23.04 -5.39
C GLY A 108 -7.89 24.34 -5.15
N ILE A 109 -8.14 24.69 -3.90
CA ILE A 109 -8.79 25.96 -3.52
C ILE A 109 -7.94 27.16 -3.96
N GLN A 110 -6.63 27.12 -3.76
CA GLN A 110 -5.74 28.20 -4.21
C GLN A 110 -5.81 28.40 -5.73
N LEU A 111 -5.83 27.31 -6.52
CA LEU A 111 -6.00 27.43 -7.97
C LEU A 111 -7.34 28.12 -8.36
N CYS A 112 -8.39 27.90 -7.57
CA CYS A 112 -9.67 28.57 -7.77
C CYS A 112 -9.63 30.05 -7.40
N VAL A 113 -9.02 30.38 -6.26
CA VAL A 113 -8.83 31.77 -5.78
C VAL A 113 -7.96 32.56 -6.77
N ASP A 114 -6.93 31.96 -7.35
CA ASP A 114 -6.09 32.54 -8.40
C ASP A 114 -6.83 32.80 -9.73
N GLY A 115 -8.09 32.41 -9.83
CA GLY A 115 -8.96 32.67 -11.00
C GLY A 115 -8.68 31.77 -12.19
N HIS A 116 -8.07 30.61 -12.00
CA HIS A 116 -7.86 29.64 -13.10
C HIS A 116 -9.19 29.05 -13.60
N PRO A 117 -9.33 28.84 -14.93
CA PRO A 117 -10.53 28.22 -15.52
C PRO A 117 -10.80 26.83 -14.97
N PRO A 118 -12.10 26.43 -14.77
CA PRO A 118 -12.48 25.13 -14.20
C PRO A 118 -11.84 23.93 -14.91
N ASP A 119 -11.82 23.95 -16.25
CA ASP A 119 -11.21 22.87 -17.04
C ASP A 119 -9.71 22.72 -16.77
N LEU A 120 -8.99 23.83 -16.57
CA LEU A 120 -7.57 23.81 -16.26
C LEU A 120 -7.30 23.25 -14.87
N VAL A 121 -8.06 23.70 -13.86
CA VAL A 121 -7.96 23.22 -12.48
C VAL A 121 -8.23 21.71 -12.43
N ARG A 122 -9.33 21.25 -13.04
CA ARG A 122 -9.68 19.83 -13.14
C ARG A 122 -8.57 19.01 -13.81
N LYS A 123 -8.03 19.50 -14.91
CA LYS A 123 -6.93 18.83 -15.63
C LYS A 123 -5.66 18.74 -14.80
N MET A 124 -5.29 19.82 -14.08
CA MET A 124 -4.10 19.84 -13.21
C MET A 124 -4.24 18.86 -12.05
N LEU A 125 -5.37 18.89 -11.35
CA LEU A 125 -5.62 18.00 -10.20
C LEU A 125 -5.75 16.54 -10.63
N SER A 126 -6.44 16.23 -11.73
CA SER A 126 -6.53 14.87 -12.27
C SER A 126 -5.15 14.33 -12.64
N LYS A 127 -4.28 15.17 -13.20
CA LYS A 127 -2.91 14.77 -13.54
C LYS A 127 -2.08 14.50 -12.28
N ASP A 128 -2.24 15.31 -11.23
CA ASP A 128 -1.58 15.11 -9.94
C ASP A 128 -2.02 13.78 -9.29
N ILE A 129 -3.34 13.48 -9.29
CA ILE A 129 -3.88 12.19 -8.84
C ILE A 129 -3.20 11.05 -9.59
N SER A 130 -3.27 11.08 -10.92
CA SER A 130 -2.72 10.02 -11.78
C SER A 130 -1.23 9.76 -11.52
N LEU A 131 -0.42 10.82 -11.46
CA LEU A 131 1.02 10.70 -11.19
C LEU A 131 1.33 10.20 -9.77
N THR A 132 0.51 10.57 -8.79
CA THR A 132 0.67 10.08 -7.42
C THR A 132 0.38 8.58 -7.33
N ILE A 133 -0.72 8.14 -7.95
CA ILE A 133 -1.07 6.72 -7.99
C ILE A 133 -0.03 5.89 -8.74
N GLN A 134 0.50 6.38 -9.87
CA GLN A 134 1.60 5.71 -10.58
C GLN A 134 2.85 5.52 -9.70
N ARG A 135 3.19 6.50 -8.87
CA ARG A 135 4.30 6.37 -7.92
C ARG A 135 4.02 5.32 -6.83
N HIS A 136 2.78 5.22 -6.36
CA HIS A 136 2.38 4.19 -5.39
C HIS A 136 2.40 2.79 -6.00
N GLU A 137 1.90 2.64 -7.22
CA GLU A 137 1.94 1.38 -7.96
C GLU A 137 3.36 0.86 -8.16
N LEU A 138 4.32 1.75 -8.42
CA LEU A 138 5.72 1.35 -8.56
C LEU A 138 6.26 0.74 -7.26
N GLY A 139 5.94 1.33 -6.10
CA GLY A 139 6.29 0.77 -4.79
C GLY A 139 5.66 -0.62 -4.56
N GLN A 140 4.37 -0.77 -4.90
CA GLN A 140 3.64 -2.05 -4.81
C GLN A 140 4.27 -3.13 -5.67
N ARG A 141 4.64 -2.80 -6.92
CA ARG A 141 5.24 -3.74 -7.89
C ARG A 141 6.54 -4.36 -7.36
N ILE A 142 7.36 -3.61 -6.62
CA ILE A 142 8.61 -4.12 -6.06
C ILE A 142 8.33 -5.20 -5.01
N PHE A 143 7.36 -4.99 -4.11
CA PHE A 143 6.98 -6.00 -3.13
C PHE A 143 6.28 -7.20 -3.78
N SER A 144 5.40 -6.98 -4.76
CA SER A 144 4.78 -8.06 -5.54
C SER A 144 5.81 -8.89 -6.31
N ALA A 145 6.81 -8.24 -6.92
CA ALA A 145 7.90 -8.94 -7.59
C ALA A 145 8.68 -9.80 -6.61
N LEU A 146 9.06 -9.27 -5.43
CA LEU A 146 9.73 -10.02 -4.38
C LEU A 146 8.90 -11.23 -3.93
N GLY A 147 7.59 -11.04 -3.73
CA GLY A 147 6.66 -12.09 -3.34
C GLY A 147 6.54 -13.22 -4.37
N ASN A 148 6.61 -12.90 -5.65
CA ASN A 148 6.57 -13.89 -6.72
C ASN A 148 7.93 -14.58 -6.95
N ILE A 149 9.03 -13.86 -6.79
CA ILE A 149 10.38 -14.38 -7.06
C ILE A 149 10.90 -15.24 -5.91
N ALA A 150 10.60 -14.89 -4.64
CA ALA A 150 11.14 -15.61 -3.50
C ALA A 150 10.77 -17.12 -3.49
N PRO A 151 9.53 -17.55 -3.76
CA PRO A 151 9.21 -18.98 -3.89
C PRO A 151 9.92 -19.65 -5.09
N ALA A 152 10.07 -18.92 -6.21
CA ALA A 152 10.78 -19.44 -7.38
C ALA A 152 12.27 -19.70 -7.07
N MET A 153 12.91 -18.78 -6.35
CA MET A 153 14.28 -18.99 -5.84
C MET A 153 14.35 -20.13 -4.83
N GLY A 154 13.30 -20.29 -3.99
CA GLY A 154 13.16 -21.46 -3.11
C GLY A 154 13.14 -22.77 -3.90
N MET A 155 12.38 -22.84 -4.97
CA MET A 155 12.32 -24.01 -5.84
C MET A 155 13.66 -24.30 -6.53
N ILE A 156 14.37 -23.27 -7.01
CA ILE A 156 15.72 -23.40 -7.55
C ILE A 156 16.66 -24.00 -6.49
N GLY A 157 16.59 -23.50 -5.26
CA GLY A 157 17.38 -24.02 -4.14
C GLY A 157 17.05 -25.49 -3.80
N THR A 158 15.79 -25.88 -3.91
CA THR A 158 15.37 -27.29 -3.78
C THR A 158 16.08 -28.16 -4.79
N LEU A 159 16.09 -27.77 -6.06
CA LEU A 159 16.77 -28.52 -7.13
C LEU A 159 18.29 -28.59 -6.90
N ILE A 160 18.90 -27.50 -6.47
CA ILE A 160 20.33 -27.48 -6.11
C ILE A 160 20.64 -28.48 -4.98
N GLY A 161 19.83 -28.47 -3.90
CA GLY A 161 19.99 -29.40 -2.80
C GLY A 161 19.81 -30.86 -3.21
N LEU A 162 18.84 -31.15 -4.05
CA LEU A 162 18.62 -32.51 -4.58
C LEU A 162 19.77 -32.98 -5.47
N VAL A 163 20.31 -32.13 -6.34
CA VAL A 163 21.48 -32.46 -7.18
C VAL A 163 22.71 -32.74 -6.30
N GLN A 164 22.94 -31.92 -5.26
CA GLN A 164 24.04 -32.15 -4.30
C GLN A 164 23.85 -33.48 -3.55
N MET A 165 22.61 -33.80 -3.17
CA MET A 165 22.31 -35.07 -2.50
C MET A 165 22.60 -36.26 -3.43
N LEU A 166 22.15 -36.21 -4.68
CA LEU A 166 22.38 -37.29 -5.66
C LEU A 166 23.86 -37.46 -6.00
N ALA A 167 24.59 -36.37 -6.13
CA ALA A 167 26.04 -36.40 -6.42
C ALA A 167 26.88 -37.06 -5.31
N ASN A 168 26.38 -37.11 -4.08
CA ASN A 168 27.10 -37.61 -2.91
C ASN A 168 26.38 -38.79 -2.23
N MET A 169 25.58 -39.54 -2.95
CA MET A 169 24.77 -40.65 -2.40
C MET A 169 25.60 -41.77 -1.74
N GLU A 170 26.89 -41.89 -2.10
CA GLU A 170 27.79 -42.89 -1.52
C GLU A 170 28.18 -42.59 -0.07
N ASP A 171 28.12 -41.32 0.36
CA ASP A 171 28.41 -40.92 1.75
C ASP A 171 27.09 -40.48 2.47
N PRO A 172 26.52 -41.33 3.35
CA PRO A 172 25.30 -41.01 4.08
C PRO A 172 25.36 -39.72 4.92
N LYS A 173 26.56 -39.27 5.32
CA LYS A 173 26.74 -38.05 6.13
C LYS A 173 26.49 -36.78 5.35
N THR A 174 26.55 -36.82 4.03
CA THR A 174 26.32 -35.64 3.16
C THR A 174 24.88 -35.49 2.74
N ILE A 175 24.07 -36.54 2.83
CA ILE A 175 22.63 -36.55 2.44
C ILE A 175 21.85 -35.54 3.29
N GLY A 176 22.04 -35.57 4.61
CA GLY A 176 21.30 -34.69 5.55
C GLY A 176 21.48 -33.20 5.27
N PRO A 177 22.72 -32.69 5.17
CA PRO A 177 22.98 -31.29 4.83
C PRO A 177 22.41 -30.86 3.48
N ALA A 178 22.52 -31.70 2.44
CA ALA A 178 21.96 -31.39 1.11
C ALA A 178 20.41 -31.34 1.13
N MET A 179 19.78 -32.27 1.85
CA MET A 179 18.34 -32.27 2.05
C MET A 179 17.89 -31.04 2.84
N ALA A 180 18.66 -30.60 3.85
CA ALA A 180 18.37 -29.38 4.59
C ALA A 180 18.38 -28.14 3.68
N VAL A 181 19.32 -28.04 2.74
CA VAL A 181 19.32 -26.96 1.73
C VAL A 181 18.04 -26.99 0.92
N ALA A 182 17.63 -28.16 0.40
CA ALA A 182 16.43 -28.30 -0.41
C ALA A 182 15.17 -27.87 0.34
N LEU A 183 14.99 -28.30 1.58
CA LEU A 183 13.79 -28.00 2.36
C LEU A 183 13.75 -26.55 2.87
N LEU A 184 14.88 -26.05 3.38
CA LEU A 184 14.94 -24.69 3.96
C LEU A 184 14.82 -23.59 2.91
N THR A 185 15.33 -23.80 1.69
CA THR A 185 15.13 -22.82 0.62
C THR A 185 13.64 -22.64 0.28
N THR A 186 12.89 -23.73 0.21
CA THR A 186 11.44 -23.63 -0.01
C THR A 186 10.73 -22.94 1.16
N LEU A 187 11.10 -23.29 2.40
CA LEU A 187 10.55 -22.65 3.60
C LEU A 187 10.81 -21.14 3.60
N TYR A 188 12.05 -20.71 3.36
CA TYR A 188 12.41 -19.29 3.34
C TYR A 188 11.68 -18.53 2.22
N GLY A 189 11.62 -19.12 1.03
CA GLY A 189 10.88 -18.55 -0.10
C GLY A 189 9.40 -18.32 0.23
N ALA A 190 8.75 -19.32 0.83
CA ALA A 190 7.37 -19.25 1.26
C ALA A 190 7.13 -18.20 2.36
N ILE A 191 8.01 -18.13 3.36
CA ILE A 191 7.90 -17.13 4.45
C ILE A 191 8.07 -15.72 3.89
N ILE A 192 9.09 -15.45 3.10
CA ILE A 192 9.34 -14.13 2.52
C ILE A 192 8.14 -13.68 1.68
N ALA A 193 7.60 -14.57 0.85
CA ALA A 193 6.47 -14.25 -0.01
C ALA A 193 5.18 -13.99 0.79
N ASN A 194 4.75 -14.97 1.59
CA ASN A 194 3.40 -14.99 2.15
C ASN A 194 3.29 -14.29 3.50
N ALA A 195 4.37 -14.22 4.30
CA ALA A 195 4.34 -13.51 5.57
C ALA A 195 4.77 -12.03 5.47
N PHE A 196 5.50 -11.65 4.41
CA PHE A 196 6.04 -10.29 4.28
C PHE A 196 5.65 -9.60 2.97
N ALA A 197 6.15 -10.11 1.83
CA ALA A 197 6.17 -9.34 0.59
C ALA A 197 4.76 -9.12 0.04
N LEU A 198 3.95 -10.18 -0.12
CA LEU A 198 2.60 -10.09 -0.65
C LEU A 198 1.65 -9.30 0.27
N PRO A 199 1.59 -9.55 1.59
CA PRO A 199 0.74 -8.75 2.48
C PRO A 199 1.09 -7.26 2.48
N ILE A 200 2.37 -6.90 2.38
CA ILE A 200 2.80 -5.50 2.26
C ILE A 200 2.33 -4.91 0.93
N ALA A 201 2.49 -5.64 -0.19
CA ALA A 201 2.03 -5.19 -1.50
C ALA A 201 0.52 -4.94 -1.53
N ASP A 202 -0.28 -5.87 -0.99
CA ASP A 202 -1.73 -5.77 -0.92
C ASP A 202 -2.17 -4.61 -0.03
N LYS A 203 -1.49 -4.41 1.10
CA LYS A 203 -1.77 -3.28 1.98
C LYS A 203 -1.46 -1.94 1.34
N LEU A 204 -0.37 -1.84 0.60
CA LEU A 204 -0.02 -0.65 -0.17
C LEU A 204 -1.04 -0.39 -1.29
N ALA A 205 -1.55 -1.45 -1.94
CA ALA A 205 -2.60 -1.34 -2.95
C ALA A 205 -3.89 -0.78 -2.35
N LEU A 206 -4.33 -1.31 -1.20
CA LEU A 206 -5.49 -0.83 -0.47
C LEU A 206 -5.35 0.66 -0.11
N ARG A 207 -4.21 1.06 0.45
CA ARG A 207 -3.95 2.47 0.82
C ARG A 207 -3.91 3.40 -0.39
N SER A 208 -3.34 2.94 -1.50
CA SER A 208 -3.32 3.70 -2.74
C SER A 208 -4.74 3.93 -3.29
N GLN A 209 -5.61 2.92 -3.18
CA GLN A 209 -7.00 3.04 -3.60
C GLN A 209 -7.80 3.99 -2.70
N GLU A 210 -7.60 3.93 -1.37
CA GLU A 210 -8.21 4.87 -0.42
C GLU A 210 -7.79 6.31 -0.74
N GLU A 211 -6.49 6.54 -0.95
CA GLU A 211 -5.97 7.88 -1.31
C GLU A 211 -6.52 8.38 -2.65
N LYS A 212 -6.63 7.50 -3.65
CA LYS A 212 -7.24 7.82 -4.93
C LYS A 212 -8.69 8.26 -4.77
N THR A 213 -9.47 7.52 -3.99
CA THR A 213 -10.88 7.84 -3.73
C THR A 213 -11.02 9.20 -3.03
N ASN A 214 -10.23 9.46 -1.98
CA ASN A 214 -10.25 10.72 -1.25
C ASN A 214 -9.83 11.91 -2.14
N ARG A 215 -8.80 11.75 -2.97
CA ARG A 215 -8.37 12.81 -3.91
C ARG A 215 -9.40 13.05 -5.01
N THR A 216 -10.11 12.01 -5.46
CA THR A 216 -11.20 12.17 -6.44
C THR A 216 -12.39 12.89 -5.81
N LEU A 217 -12.75 12.57 -4.55
CA LEU A 217 -13.75 13.31 -3.79
C LEU A 217 -13.39 14.80 -3.69
N ILE A 218 -12.13 15.11 -3.36
CA ILE A 218 -11.64 16.49 -3.30
C ILE A 218 -11.72 17.18 -4.68
N LEU A 219 -11.39 16.48 -5.75
CA LEU A 219 -11.51 17.01 -7.11
C LEU A 219 -12.95 17.38 -7.44
N GLU A 220 -13.93 16.52 -7.14
CA GLU A 220 -15.35 16.81 -7.35
C GLU A 220 -15.83 17.95 -6.44
N THR A 221 -15.33 18.03 -5.20
CA THR A 221 -15.58 19.18 -4.30
C THR A 221 -15.15 20.49 -4.94
N ILE A 222 -13.92 20.57 -5.44
CA ILE A 222 -13.35 21.78 -6.05
C ILE A 222 -14.11 22.14 -7.32
N SER A 223 -14.44 21.16 -8.16
CA SER A 223 -15.25 21.38 -9.36
C SER A 223 -16.64 21.93 -9.02
N GLY A 224 -17.33 21.34 -8.04
CA GLY A 224 -18.65 21.79 -7.62
C GLY A 224 -18.65 23.19 -6.99
N ILE A 225 -17.62 23.53 -6.21
CA ILE A 225 -17.45 24.89 -5.66
C ILE A 225 -17.23 25.89 -6.78
N GLN A 226 -16.38 25.57 -7.74
CA GLN A 226 -16.04 26.45 -8.86
C GLN A 226 -17.22 26.68 -9.82
N GLU A 227 -18.06 25.65 -10.02
CA GLU A 227 -19.31 25.73 -10.78
C GLU A 227 -20.44 26.44 -10.04
N GLY A 228 -20.24 26.83 -8.77
CA GLY A 228 -21.26 27.47 -7.94
C GLY A 228 -22.42 26.54 -7.53
N MET A 229 -22.15 25.25 -7.46
CA MET A 229 -23.13 24.23 -7.11
C MET A 229 -23.77 24.51 -5.73
N ASN A 230 -25.04 24.15 -5.56
CA ASN A 230 -25.69 24.26 -4.25
C ASN A 230 -24.99 23.34 -3.24
N PRO A 231 -24.57 23.83 -2.04
CA PRO A 231 -23.86 23.04 -1.06
C PRO A 231 -24.55 21.72 -0.69
N ARG A 232 -25.86 21.71 -0.54
CA ARG A 232 -26.63 20.48 -0.26
C ARG A 232 -26.57 19.47 -1.40
N VAL A 233 -26.60 19.95 -2.65
CA VAL A 233 -26.48 19.09 -3.83
C VAL A 233 -25.07 18.54 -3.95
N LEU A 234 -24.07 19.36 -3.65
CA LEU A 234 -22.67 18.94 -3.62
C LEU A 234 -22.45 17.85 -2.56
N GLU A 235 -22.92 18.06 -1.34
CA GLU A 235 -22.84 17.06 -0.26
C GLU A 235 -23.50 15.73 -0.68
N GLU A 236 -24.68 15.78 -1.29
CA GLU A 236 -25.38 14.57 -1.75
C GLU A 236 -24.59 13.83 -2.84
N LEU A 237 -23.98 14.56 -3.77
CA LEU A 237 -23.09 14.00 -4.77
C LEU A 237 -21.86 13.35 -4.12
N LEU A 238 -21.27 13.99 -3.13
CA LEU A 238 -20.08 13.49 -2.45
C LEU A 238 -20.38 12.28 -1.53
N LYS A 239 -21.60 12.15 -1.01
CA LYS A 239 -22.02 10.95 -0.25
C LYS A 239 -21.92 9.67 -1.07
N ALA A 240 -21.93 9.75 -2.41
CA ALA A 240 -21.68 8.58 -3.26
C ALA A 240 -20.30 7.95 -3.05
N PHE A 241 -19.31 8.70 -2.55
CA PHE A 241 -17.97 8.18 -2.20
C PHE A 241 -17.94 7.43 -0.87
N LEU A 242 -18.99 7.51 -0.05
CA LEU A 242 -19.10 6.77 1.21
C LEU A 242 -19.65 5.35 0.97
N PRO A 243 -19.24 4.37 1.79
CA PRO A 243 -19.90 3.08 1.86
C PRO A 243 -21.39 3.24 2.21
N GLU A 244 -22.25 2.35 1.71
CA GLU A 244 -23.70 2.39 1.95
C GLU A 244 -24.07 2.50 3.44
N SER A 245 -23.34 1.80 4.31
CA SER A 245 -23.56 1.83 5.76
C SER A 245 -23.33 3.19 6.41
N LYS A 246 -22.58 4.10 5.75
CA LYS A 246 -22.34 5.46 6.25
C LYS A 246 -23.22 6.51 5.58
N ARG A 247 -23.95 6.16 4.50
CA ARG A 247 -24.86 7.09 3.79
C ARG A 247 -26.19 7.29 4.52
N THR A 248 -26.63 6.29 5.27
CA THR A 248 -27.98 6.20 5.86
C THR A 248 -28.11 6.82 7.25
N THR A 249 -27.03 7.34 7.85
CA THR A 249 -27.07 7.80 9.24
C THR A 249 -27.58 9.24 9.45
N GLU A 250 -27.88 10.00 8.39
CA GLU A 250 -28.34 11.40 8.53
C GLU A 250 -29.76 11.67 7.94
N GLY A 251 -30.49 10.62 7.59
CA GLY A 251 -31.86 10.74 7.04
C GLY A 251 -32.96 10.12 7.90
N GLY A 252 -32.69 9.76 9.15
CA GLY A 252 -33.56 8.93 9.97
C GLY A 252 -34.11 9.52 11.26
N ASP A 253 -34.12 10.85 11.44
CA ASP A 253 -34.79 11.48 12.60
C ASP A 253 -35.72 12.61 12.14
N GLU A 254 -36.69 12.31 11.29
CA GLU A 254 -37.91 13.11 11.10
C GLU A 254 -39.06 12.18 10.66
N GLU A 255 -39.61 11.41 11.62
CA GLU A 255 -41.04 11.02 11.66
C GLU A 255 -41.50 10.93 13.12
#